data_cb397aff7dc46d02de134769306e0026
#
_entry.id   cb397aff7dc46d02de134769306e0026
#
_cell.length_a   1.000
_cell.length_b   1.000
_cell.length_c   1.000
_cell.angle_alpha   90.00
_cell.angle_beta   90.00
_cell.angle_gamma   90.00
#
_symmetry.space_group_name_H-M   'P 1'
#
loop_
_entity.id
_entity.type
_entity.pdbx_description
1 polymer ?
#
loop_
_entity_poly.entity_id
_entity_poly.type
_entity_poly.pdbx_seq_one_letter_code
_entity_poly.pdbx_strand_id
1 'polypeptide(L)'
;MSRNWSYSSLSILLLFICLIAVNVVAYYLPMRADMTAEKLYTISEGSRSILSGLKDPLRIKYYFSASSEELPPYIKNYAERVREVLEEYENLSSGRITLETFDPKPDTEEEEWAERYGINAVTLPQGSRLYFGAVVLMLDQEMTLPFFDPRRERFLEYDLTQAIYKVSQTERPKIGIFSTLNLGGGRSMI
;
A
#
# COMPACT_ATOMS: atom_id res chain seq x y z
N MET A 1 -26.03 37.87 -47.96
CA MET A 1 -26.33 37.17 -46.68
C MET A 1 -25.57 35.85 -46.49
N SER A 2 -24.30 35.73 -46.86
CA SER A 2 -23.52 34.47 -46.82
C SER A 2 -22.22 34.53 -46.04
N ARG A 3 -21.91 35.65 -45.38
CA ARG A 3 -20.62 35.82 -44.67
C ARG A 3 -20.63 35.35 -43.21
N ASN A 4 -21.80 35.18 -42.60
CA ASN A 4 -21.90 34.76 -41.19
C ASN A 4 -21.85 33.24 -41.01
N TRP A 5 -22.11 32.47 -42.05
CA TRP A 5 -22.08 31.00 -41.95
C TRP A 5 -20.67 30.44 -41.98
N SER A 6 -19.73 31.11 -42.66
CA SER A 6 -18.32 30.70 -42.69
C SER A 6 -17.62 30.86 -41.35
N TYR A 7 -17.95 31.92 -40.60
CA TYR A 7 -17.41 32.13 -39.25
C TYR A 7 -17.97 31.11 -38.25
N SER A 8 -19.24 30.70 -38.37
CA SER A 8 -19.85 29.67 -37.54
C SER A 8 -19.18 28.30 -37.74
N SER A 9 -18.93 27.93 -39.01
CA SER A 9 -18.25 26.64 -39.32
C SER A 9 -16.80 26.62 -38.84
N LEU A 10 -16.08 27.74 -38.99
CA LEU A 10 -14.71 27.88 -38.51
C LEU A 10 -14.65 27.81 -36.96
N SER A 11 -15.60 28.44 -36.28
CA SER A 11 -15.68 28.40 -34.81
C SER A 11 -15.97 26.99 -34.29
N ILE A 12 -16.85 26.23 -34.97
CA ILE A 12 -17.15 24.84 -34.63
C ILE A 12 -15.92 23.95 -34.82
N LEU A 13 -15.19 24.12 -35.94
CA LEU A 13 -13.96 23.39 -36.19
C LEU A 13 -12.89 23.69 -35.13
N LEU A 14 -12.72 24.94 -34.77
CA LEU A 14 -11.76 25.38 -33.74
C LEU A 14 -12.10 24.82 -32.36
N LEU A 15 -13.38 24.79 -32.02
CA LEU A 15 -13.89 24.18 -30.78
C LEU A 15 -13.61 22.68 -30.75
N PHE A 16 -13.78 21.98 -31.89
CA PHE A 16 -13.51 20.56 -31.98
C PHE A 16 -12.01 20.24 -31.82
N ILE A 17 -11.14 21.06 -32.45
CA ILE A 17 -9.68 20.94 -32.32
C ILE A 17 -9.27 21.19 -30.85
N CYS A 18 -9.84 22.20 -30.19
CA CYS A 18 -9.58 22.50 -28.80
C CYS A 18 -10.01 21.35 -27.88
N LEU A 19 -11.14 20.72 -28.14
CA LEU A 19 -11.66 19.59 -27.38
C LEU A 19 -10.76 18.35 -27.54
N ILE A 20 -10.25 18.11 -28.76
CA ILE A 20 -9.26 17.04 -28.99
C ILE A 20 -7.96 17.34 -28.25
N ALA A 21 -7.47 18.57 -28.32
CA ALA A 21 -6.23 18.97 -27.64
C ALA A 21 -6.35 18.81 -26.11
N VAL A 22 -7.48 19.22 -25.52
CA VAL A 22 -7.75 19.03 -24.08
C VAL A 22 -7.79 17.54 -23.73
N ASN A 23 -8.41 16.72 -24.57
CA ASN A 23 -8.49 15.27 -24.34
C ASN A 23 -7.10 14.60 -24.39
N VAL A 24 -6.27 15.01 -25.36
CA VAL A 24 -4.89 14.53 -25.48
C VAL A 24 -4.05 14.97 -24.26
N VAL A 25 -4.16 16.23 -23.85
CA VAL A 25 -3.46 16.74 -22.66
C VAL A 25 -3.94 16.01 -21.41
N ALA A 26 -5.24 15.78 -21.24
CA ALA A 26 -5.79 15.04 -20.12
C ALA A 26 -5.32 13.57 -20.09
N TYR A 27 -5.09 12.96 -21.24
CA TYR A 27 -4.55 11.60 -21.36
C TYR A 27 -3.10 11.50 -20.87
N TYR A 28 -2.27 12.52 -21.11
CA TYR A 28 -0.86 12.56 -20.69
C TYR A 28 -0.65 13.12 -19.29
N LEU A 29 -1.65 13.78 -18.70
CA LEU A 29 -1.59 14.24 -17.32
C LEU A 29 -2.19 13.16 -16.42
N PRO A 30 -1.40 12.47 -15.58
CA PRO A 30 -1.92 11.54 -14.60
C PRO A 30 -2.58 12.30 -13.43
N MET A 31 -3.60 13.10 -13.75
CA MET A 31 -4.43 13.76 -12.72
C MET A 31 -5.43 12.75 -12.18
N ARG A 32 -4.98 11.91 -11.25
CA ARG A 32 -5.88 11.11 -10.41
C ARG A 32 -6.45 12.03 -9.33
N ALA A 33 -7.52 12.74 -9.64
CA ALA A 33 -8.31 13.44 -8.64
C ALA A 33 -9.20 12.41 -7.95
N ASP A 34 -8.90 12.12 -6.69
CA ASP A 34 -9.77 11.29 -5.85
C ASP A 34 -11.04 12.10 -5.52
N MET A 35 -12.13 11.78 -6.22
CA MET A 35 -13.45 12.40 -6.03
C MET A 35 -14.31 11.58 -5.05
N THR A 36 -13.77 10.55 -4.39
CA THR A 36 -14.51 9.81 -3.38
C THR A 36 -14.64 10.62 -2.10
N ALA A 37 -15.82 10.60 -1.49
CA ALA A 37 -16.11 11.32 -0.24
C ALA A 37 -15.20 10.88 0.93
N GLU A 38 -14.61 9.70 0.83
CA GLU A 38 -13.76 9.08 1.86
C GLU A 38 -12.25 9.25 1.62
N LYS A 39 -11.85 9.89 0.50
CA LYS A 39 -10.42 10.07 0.12
C LYS A 39 -9.57 8.79 0.26
N LEU A 40 -10.17 7.63 -0.05
CA LEU A 40 -9.56 6.32 0.10
C LEU A 40 -8.27 6.15 -0.74
N TYR A 41 -8.04 7.03 -1.69
CA TYR A 41 -6.91 7.01 -2.62
C TYR A 41 -5.83 8.05 -2.28
N THR A 42 -6.02 8.83 -1.20
CA THR A 42 -5.05 9.87 -0.82
C THR A 42 -4.37 9.49 0.48
N ILE A 43 -3.05 9.29 0.42
CA ILE A 43 -2.23 9.02 1.60
C ILE A 43 -2.27 10.23 2.54
N SER A 44 -2.50 9.98 3.83
CA SER A 44 -2.57 11.04 4.86
C SER A 44 -1.26 11.81 4.99
N GLU A 45 -1.33 13.04 5.48
CA GLU A 45 -0.14 13.85 5.72
C GLU A 45 0.81 13.20 6.74
N GLY A 46 0.26 12.48 7.73
CA GLY A 46 1.04 11.74 8.71
C GLY A 46 1.88 10.65 8.08
N SER A 47 1.27 9.80 7.24
CA SER A 47 1.96 8.74 6.50
C SER A 47 3.00 9.35 5.54
N ARG A 48 2.63 10.39 4.80
CA ARG A 48 3.54 11.11 3.90
C ARG A 48 4.77 11.66 4.62
N SER A 49 4.59 12.23 5.79
CA SER A 49 5.69 12.74 6.62
C SER A 49 6.64 11.63 7.05
N ILE A 50 6.11 10.46 7.42
CA ILE A 50 6.92 9.30 7.79
C ILE A 50 7.71 8.78 6.58
N LEU A 51 7.06 8.63 5.42
CA LEU A 51 7.69 8.12 4.20
C LEU A 51 8.81 9.05 3.69
N SER A 52 8.57 10.35 3.69
CA SER A 52 9.58 11.35 3.28
C SER A 52 10.71 11.51 4.28
N GLY A 53 10.48 11.16 5.55
CA GLY A 53 11.46 11.21 6.62
C GLY A 53 12.37 9.99 6.74
N LEU A 54 12.20 8.96 5.90
CA LEU A 54 13.05 7.78 5.89
C LEU A 54 14.53 8.15 5.61
N LYS A 55 15.44 7.64 6.45
CA LYS A 55 16.87 7.89 6.31
C LYS A 55 17.57 6.78 5.54
N ASP A 56 17.20 5.55 5.83
CA ASP A 56 17.80 4.35 5.26
C ASP A 56 16.88 3.72 4.21
N PRO A 57 17.45 2.96 3.25
CA PRO A 57 16.65 2.25 2.25
C PRO A 57 15.83 1.14 2.90
N LEU A 58 14.59 1.02 2.46
CA LEU A 58 13.60 0.07 2.94
C LEU A 58 13.09 -0.76 1.76
N ARG A 59 12.90 -2.05 1.97
CA ARG A 59 12.26 -2.94 1.00
C ARG A 59 10.93 -3.44 1.53
N ILE A 60 9.91 -3.42 0.68
CA ILE A 60 8.63 -4.03 0.93
C ILE A 60 8.48 -5.21 -0.02
N LYS A 61 8.34 -6.40 0.54
CA LYS A 61 8.05 -7.61 -0.22
C LYS A 61 6.56 -7.91 -0.08
N TYR A 62 5.83 -7.74 -1.16
CA TYR A 62 4.41 -8.00 -1.23
C TYR A 62 4.15 -9.38 -1.84
N TYR A 63 3.44 -10.23 -1.11
CA TYR A 63 3.10 -11.59 -1.50
C TYR A 63 1.60 -11.69 -1.71
N PHE A 64 1.21 -12.03 -2.93
CA PHE A 64 -0.20 -12.25 -3.28
C PHE A 64 -0.31 -13.35 -4.34
N SER A 65 -1.07 -14.43 -4.04
CA SER A 65 -1.32 -15.55 -4.96
C SER A 65 -2.25 -15.13 -6.11
N ALA A 66 -1.75 -14.24 -6.98
CA ALA A 66 -2.54 -13.64 -8.08
C ALA A 66 -2.95 -14.66 -9.13
N SER A 67 -2.10 -15.67 -9.37
CA SER A 67 -2.35 -16.75 -10.35
C SER A 67 -3.41 -17.76 -9.92
N SER A 68 -3.94 -17.68 -8.70
CA SER A 68 -5.01 -18.58 -8.27
C SER A 68 -6.31 -18.26 -9.03
N GLU A 69 -6.80 -19.25 -9.79
CA GLU A 69 -8.03 -19.11 -10.59
C GLU A 69 -9.30 -18.95 -9.72
N GLU A 70 -9.24 -19.38 -8.48
CA GLU A 70 -10.37 -19.49 -7.55
C GLU A 70 -10.56 -18.28 -6.64
N LEU A 71 -9.84 -17.19 -6.89
CA LEU A 71 -9.91 -15.99 -6.05
C LEU A 71 -11.27 -15.28 -6.20
N PRO A 72 -11.98 -15.07 -5.08
CA PRO A 72 -13.20 -14.25 -5.09
C PRO A 72 -12.91 -12.81 -5.60
N PRO A 73 -13.83 -12.20 -6.35
CA PRO A 73 -13.64 -10.86 -6.90
C PRO A 73 -13.28 -9.79 -5.85
N TYR A 74 -13.86 -9.88 -4.65
CA TYR A 74 -13.57 -8.92 -3.57
C TYR A 74 -12.13 -9.02 -3.06
N ILE A 75 -11.52 -10.23 -3.09
CA ILE A 75 -10.10 -10.41 -2.74
C ILE A 75 -9.22 -9.78 -3.82
N LYS A 76 -9.53 -10.02 -5.10
CA LYS A 76 -8.78 -9.42 -6.21
C LYS A 76 -8.82 -7.90 -6.17
N ASN A 77 -10.00 -7.32 -5.94
CA ASN A 77 -10.15 -5.87 -5.84
C ASN A 77 -9.37 -5.29 -4.65
N TYR A 78 -9.41 -5.97 -3.50
CA TYR A 78 -8.67 -5.51 -2.34
C TYR A 78 -7.15 -5.68 -2.52
N ALA A 79 -6.69 -6.75 -3.15
CA ALA A 79 -5.27 -6.95 -3.47
C ALA A 79 -4.74 -5.87 -4.43
N GLU A 80 -5.54 -5.48 -5.42
CA GLU A 80 -5.23 -4.34 -6.30
C GLU A 80 -5.12 -3.04 -5.49
N ARG A 81 -6.05 -2.81 -4.57
CA ARG A 81 -6.01 -1.67 -3.68
C ARG A 81 -4.76 -1.65 -2.80
N VAL A 82 -4.37 -2.80 -2.22
CA VAL A 82 -3.13 -2.91 -1.44
C VAL A 82 -1.93 -2.57 -2.31
N ARG A 83 -1.87 -3.10 -3.54
CA ARG A 83 -0.78 -2.83 -4.49
C ARG A 83 -0.68 -1.35 -4.83
N GLU A 84 -1.81 -0.69 -5.13
CA GLU A 84 -1.84 0.76 -5.43
C GLU A 84 -1.29 1.60 -4.26
N VAL A 85 -1.66 1.26 -3.01
CA VAL A 85 -1.15 1.97 -1.82
C VAL A 85 0.36 1.75 -1.67
N LEU A 86 0.85 0.53 -1.91
CA LEU A 86 2.28 0.21 -1.83
C LEU A 86 3.09 0.94 -2.92
N GLU A 87 2.59 1.01 -4.15
CA GLU A 87 3.19 1.77 -5.24
C GLU A 87 3.23 3.28 -4.92
N GLU A 88 2.17 3.81 -4.32
CA GLU A 88 2.15 5.21 -3.89
C GLU A 88 3.17 5.46 -2.77
N TYR A 89 3.36 4.51 -1.84
CA TYR A 89 4.40 4.59 -0.81
C TYR A 89 5.80 4.61 -1.40
N GLU A 90 6.07 3.77 -2.41
CA GLU A 90 7.33 3.78 -3.15
C GLU A 90 7.57 5.15 -3.80
N ASN A 91 6.57 5.69 -4.50
CA ASN A 91 6.64 7.00 -5.17
C ASN A 91 6.88 8.16 -4.18
N LEU A 92 6.19 8.16 -3.03
CA LEU A 92 6.30 9.22 -2.01
C LEU A 92 7.59 9.16 -1.22
N SER A 93 8.30 8.04 -1.22
CA SER A 93 9.53 7.82 -0.43
C SER A 93 10.78 8.48 -1.02
N SER A 94 10.69 9.16 -2.17
CA SER A 94 11.84 9.73 -2.88
C SER A 94 12.96 8.71 -3.17
N GLY A 95 12.56 7.48 -3.54
CA GLY A 95 13.46 6.37 -3.86
C GLY A 95 14.05 5.66 -2.64
N ARG A 96 13.49 5.88 -1.45
CA ARG A 96 13.91 5.16 -0.24
C ARG A 96 13.21 3.82 -0.07
N ILE A 97 12.02 3.64 -0.63
CA ILE A 97 11.29 2.38 -0.61
C ILE A 97 11.46 1.70 -1.98
N THR A 98 11.70 0.39 -1.95
CA THR A 98 11.65 -0.49 -3.11
C THR A 98 10.56 -1.53 -2.89
N LEU A 99 9.60 -1.61 -3.80
CA LEU A 99 8.52 -2.59 -3.78
C LEU A 99 8.88 -3.80 -4.65
N GLU A 100 8.85 -4.98 -4.05
CA GLU A 100 9.03 -6.26 -4.72
C GLU A 100 7.71 -7.05 -4.61
N THR A 101 7.17 -7.53 -5.73
CA THR A 101 5.91 -8.30 -5.76
C THR A 101 6.19 -9.74 -6.11
N PHE A 102 5.59 -10.66 -5.35
CA PHE A 102 5.72 -12.10 -5.50
C PHE A 102 4.34 -12.75 -5.65
N ASP A 103 4.27 -13.80 -6.46
CA ASP A 103 3.06 -14.60 -6.70
C ASP A 103 3.28 -16.05 -6.23
N PRO A 104 3.16 -16.32 -4.90
CA PRO A 104 3.39 -17.65 -4.37
C PRO A 104 2.44 -18.69 -4.98
N LYS A 105 3.04 -19.73 -5.56
CA LYS A 105 2.33 -20.91 -6.07
C LYS A 105 2.76 -22.13 -5.26
N PRO A 106 1.96 -23.19 -5.24
CA PRO A 106 2.36 -24.44 -4.58
C PRO A 106 3.73 -24.94 -5.06
N ASP A 107 4.57 -25.35 -4.12
CA ASP A 107 5.90 -25.91 -4.34
C ASP A 107 6.87 -24.96 -5.06
N THR A 108 6.73 -23.63 -4.88
CA THR A 108 7.68 -22.62 -5.40
C THR A 108 8.53 -22.00 -4.29
N GLU A 109 9.65 -21.41 -4.70
CA GLU A 109 10.55 -20.67 -3.79
C GLU A 109 9.83 -19.48 -3.15
N GLU A 110 8.92 -18.81 -3.86
CA GLU A 110 8.13 -17.70 -3.35
C GLU A 110 7.21 -18.14 -2.20
N GLU A 111 6.65 -19.35 -2.28
CA GLU A 111 5.85 -19.92 -1.20
C GLU A 111 6.71 -20.18 0.05
N GLU A 112 7.88 -20.80 -0.11
CA GLU A 112 8.80 -21.06 0.99
C GLU A 112 9.26 -19.76 1.66
N TRP A 113 9.54 -18.71 0.89
CA TRP A 113 9.90 -17.41 1.43
C TRP A 113 8.73 -16.74 2.15
N ALA A 114 7.50 -16.81 1.60
CA ALA A 114 6.31 -16.28 2.27
C ALA A 114 6.13 -16.93 3.67
N GLU A 115 6.24 -18.26 3.74
CA GLU A 115 6.14 -18.99 5.02
C GLU A 115 7.28 -18.63 5.99
N ARG A 116 8.51 -18.52 5.49
CA ARG A 116 9.68 -18.15 6.29
C ARG A 116 9.54 -16.76 6.92
N TYR A 117 8.94 -15.82 6.19
CA TYR A 117 8.61 -14.49 6.72
C TYR A 117 7.36 -14.47 7.60
N GLY A 118 6.69 -15.60 7.82
CA GLY A 118 5.50 -15.68 8.66
C GLY A 118 4.24 -15.16 7.99
N ILE A 119 4.20 -15.11 6.65
CA ILE A 119 2.97 -14.81 5.92
C ILE A 119 2.08 -16.05 5.93
N ASN A 120 0.88 -15.92 6.50
CA ASN A 120 -0.02 -17.05 6.72
C ASN A 120 -0.84 -17.36 5.47
N ALA A 121 -0.75 -18.61 5.00
CA ALA A 121 -1.66 -19.10 3.98
C ALA A 121 -3.08 -19.28 4.54
N VAL A 122 -4.06 -18.79 3.80
CA VAL A 122 -5.48 -19.05 4.04
C VAL A 122 -5.97 -20.06 3.05
N THR A 123 -6.55 -21.17 3.53
CA THR A 123 -7.15 -22.19 2.65
C THR A 123 -8.49 -21.70 2.14
N LEU A 124 -8.64 -21.59 0.85
CA LEU A 124 -9.90 -21.27 0.19
C LEU A 124 -10.87 -22.47 0.23
N PRO A 125 -12.19 -22.28 0.06
CA PRO A 125 -13.19 -23.36 0.13
C PRO A 125 -12.92 -24.53 -0.82
N GLN A 126 -12.22 -24.27 -1.92
CA GLN A 126 -11.88 -25.26 -2.95
C GLN A 126 -10.56 -26.02 -2.63
N GLY A 127 -9.87 -25.63 -1.55
CA GLY A 127 -8.64 -26.28 -1.09
C GLY A 127 -7.34 -25.60 -1.52
N SER A 128 -7.40 -24.57 -2.39
CA SER A 128 -6.21 -23.80 -2.77
C SER A 128 -5.73 -22.92 -1.63
N ARG A 129 -4.42 -22.63 -1.60
CA ARG A 129 -3.77 -21.77 -0.58
C ARG A 129 -3.64 -20.35 -1.12
N LEU A 130 -4.11 -19.38 -0.35
CA LEU A 130 -3.99 -17.96 -0.63
C LEU A 130 -2.95 -17.34 0.30
N TYR A 131 -1.87 -16.82 -0.25
CA TYR A 131 -0.95 -15.92 0.43
C TYR A 131 -1.36 -14.49 0.10
N PHE A 132 -1.52 -13.66 1.12
CA PHE A 132 -1.90 -12.27 0.95
C PHE A 132 -1.36 -11.44 2.11
N GLY A 133 -0.10 -11.05 2.02
CA GLY A 133 0.61 -10.35 3.09
C GLY A 133 1.80 -9.55 2.58
N ALA A 134 2.53 -8.94 3.48
CA ALA A 134 3.76 -8.22 3.15
C ALA A 134 4.79 -8.30 4.26
N VAL A 135 6.05 -8.11 3.89
CA VAL A 135 7.16 -7.95 4.80
C VAL A 135 7.86 -6.63 4.52
N VAL A 136 8.10 -5.87 5.57
CA VAL A 136 8.84 -4.61 5.53
C VAL A 136 10.22 -4.85 6.13
N LEU A 137 11.26 -4.55 5.39
CA LEU A 137 12.66 -4.82 5.73
C LEU A 137 13.47 -3.52 5.68
N MET A 138 14.20 -3.22 6.76
CA MET A 138 15.13 -2.11 6.81
C MET A 138 16.34 -2.52 7.67
N LEU A 139 17.53 -2.53 7.06
CA LEU A 139 18.76 -3.01 7.70
C LEU A 139 18.57 -4.43 8.27
N ASP A 140 18.67 -4.60 9.59
CA ASP A 140 18.48 -5.82 10.36
C ASP A 140 17.09 -5.93 11.01
N GLN A 141 16.20 -4.96 10.74
CA GLN A 141 14.84 -4.95 11.27
C GLN A 141 13.87 -5.48 10.22
N GLU A 142 12.93 -6.30 10.68
CA GLU A 142 11.82 -6.79 9.86
C GLU A 142 10.48 -6.68 10.59
N MET A 143 9.43 -6.43 9.83
CA MET A 143 8.06 -6.41 10.32
C MET A 143 7.16 -7.07 9.30
N THR A 144 6.51 -8.14 9.72
CA THR A 144 5.57 -8.87 8.87
C THR A 144 4.14 -8.41 9.10
N LEU A 145 3.42 -8.22 8.01
CA LEU A 145 1.98 -8.13 7.91
C LEU A 145 1.48 -9.48 7.37
N PRO A 146 1.12 -10.42 8.26
CA PRO A 146 0.98 -11.82 7.89
C PRO A 146 -0.23 -12.11 7.00
N PHE A 147 -1.23 -11.23 7.03
CA PHE A 147 -2.41 -11.32 6.17
C PHE A 147 -3.12 -9.98 6.06
N PHE A 148 -3.49 -9.58 4.84
CA PHE A 148 -4.34 -8.42 4.58
C PHE A 148 -5.81 -8.84 4.62
N ASP A 149 -6.49 -8.58 5.74
CA ASP A 149 -7.92 -8.89 5.91
C ASP A 149 -8.78 -7.82 5.22
N PRO A 150 -9.61 -8.19 4.21
CA PRO A 150 -10.48 -7.22 3.53
C PRO A 150 -11.46 -6.50 4.46
N ARG A 151 -11.83 -7.12 5.58
CA ARG A 151 -12.71 -6.49 6.60
C ARG A 151 -12.01 -5.34 7.32
N ARG A 152 -10.69 -5.24 7.21
CA ARG A 152 -9.85 -4.20 7.81
C ARG A 152 -9.32 -3.19 6.80
N GLU A 153 -9.85 -3.16 5.58
CA GLU A 153 -9.39 -2.30 4.49
C GLU A 153 -9.20 -0.83 4.92
N ARG A 154 -10.11 -0.28 5.72
CA ARG A 154 -10.02 1.10 6.25
C ARG A 154 -8.78 1.37 7.11
N PHE A 155 -8.12 0.34 7.60
CA PHE A 155 -6.90 0.44 8.41
C PHE A 155 -5.63 0.11 7.64
N LEU A 156 -5.73 -0.17 6.34
CA LEU A 156 -4.61 -0.58 5.49
C LEU A 156 -3.45 0.42 5.59
N GLU A 157 -3.73 1.71 5.39
CA GLU A 157 -2.73 2.77 5.49
C GLU A 157 -2.06 2.81 6.86
N TYR A 158 -2.86 2.72 7.92
CA TYR A 158 -2.34 2.71 9.28
C TYR A 158 -1.44 1.50 9.54
N ASP A 159 -1.87 0.29 9.17
CA ASP A 159 -1.14 -0.94 9.40
C ASP A 159 0.20 -0.92 8.63
N LEU A 160 0.21 -0.46 7.38
CA LEU A 160 1.42 -0.30 6.57
C LEU A 160 2.37 0.77 7.13
N THR A 161 1.85 1.96 7.43
CA THR A 161 2.66 3.05 7.97
C THR A 161 3.24 2.69 9.33
N GLN A 162 2.48 1.99 10.17
CA GLN A 162 2.96 1.49 11.47
C GLN A 162 4.10 0.49 11.29
N ALA A 163 4.00 -0.42 10.31
CA ALA A 163 5.05 -1.39 10.04
C ALA A 163 6.35 -0.68 9.60
N ILE A 164 6.24 0.27 8.67
CA ILE A 164 7.36 1.09 8.21
C ILE A 164 7.97 1.89 9.35
N TYR A 165 7.15 2.57 10.16
CA TYR A 165 7.61 3.34 11.30
C TYR A 165 8.38 2.47 12.30
N LYS A 166 7.88 1.27 12.63
CA LYS A 166 8.53 0.36 13.57
C LYS A 166 9.92 -0.09 13.11
N VAL A 167 10.09 -0.44 11.83
CA VAL A 167 11.41 -0.85 11.31
C VAL A 167 12.36 0.33 11.13
N SER A 168 11.83 1.55 10.98
CA SER A 168 12.63 2.77 10.86
C SER A 168 13.16 3.30 12.19
N GLN A 169 12.65 2.80 13.32
CA GLN A 169 13.11 3.19 14.66
C GLN A 169 14.36 2.39 15.06
N THR A 170 15.52 2.96 14.86
CA THR A 170 16.82 2.34 15.23
C THR A 170 17.00 2.22 16.74
N GLU A 171 16.37 3.11 17.53
CA GLU A 171 16.41 3.09 18.98
C GLU A 171 15.02 2.80 19.55
N ARG A 172 14.92 1.74 20.37
CA ARG A 172 13.70 1.48 21.11
C ARG A 172 13.53 2.53 22.21
N PRO A 173 12.37 3.22 22.28
CA PRO A 173 12.12 4.19 23.34
C PRO A 173 12.21 3.49 24.70
N LYS A 174 13.02 4.02 25.61
CA LYS A 174 13.13 3.55 26.99
C LYS A 174 12.03 4.21 27.81
N ILE A 175 11.12 3.41 28.34
CA ILE A 175 10.06 3.90 29.22
C ILE A 175 10.56 3.74 30.66
N GLY A 176 10.76 4.86 31.37
CA GLY A 176 11.02 4.87 32.79
C GLY A 176 9.69 4.89 33.57
N ILE A 177 9.48 3.91 34.44
CA ILE A 177 8.31 3.87 35.33
C ILE A 177 8.76 4.34 36.71
N PHE A 178 8.28 5.49 37.16
CA PHE A 178 8.44 5.96 38.54
C PHE A 178 7.19 5.58 39.31
N SER A 179 7.34 4.70 40.31
CA SER A 179 6.26 4.25 41.16
C SER A 179 6.70 4.22 42.60
N THR A 180 5.87 4.73 43.51
CA THR A 180 6.03 4.56 44.95
C THR A 180 5.59 3.17 45.41
N LEU A 181 4.93 2.41 44.57
CA LEU A 181 4.53 1.02 44.77
C LEU A 181 5.66 0.09 44.32
N ASN A 182 5.91 -0.99 45.07
CA ASN A 182 6.88 -2.01 44.70
C ASN A 182 6.35 -2.86 43.55
N LEU A 183 6.59 -2.44 42.30
CA LEU A 183 6.17 -3.13 41.08
C LEU A 183 7.08 -4.32 40.73
N GLY A 184 8.15 -4.54 41.45
CA GLY A 184 9.16 -5.58 41.19
C GLY A 184 8.78 -6.98 41.62
N GLY A 185 7.54 -7.26 42.04
CA GLY A 185 7.08 -8.61 42.38
C GLY A 185 7.89 -9.27 43.52
N GLY A 186 8.29 -8.50 44.52
CA GLY A 186 8.98 -9.06 45.71
C GLY A 186 8.12 -10.11 46.37
N ARG A 187 8.60 -11.37 46.42
CA ARG A 187 8.04 -12.41 47.28
C ARG A 187 8.11 -11.90 48.70
N SER A 188 6.97 -11.58 49.32
CA SER A 188 6.85 -11.47 50.74
C SER A 188 7.14 -12.87 51.34
N MET A 189 8.30 -13.05 51.97
CA MET A 189 8.51 -14.21 52.80
C MET A 189 7.74 -13.93 54.11
N ILE A 190 6.69 -14.70 54.33
CA ILE A 190 6.08 -14.93 55.61
C ILE A 190 6.66 -16.22 56.13
#